data_ddcaede206fe6c453ce602a0d674a79a
#
_entry.id   ddcaede206fe6c453ce602a0d674a79a
#
_cell.length_a   1.000
_cell.length_b   1.000
_cell.length_c   1.000
_cell.angle_alpha   90.00
_cell.angle_beta   90.00
_cell.angle_gamma   90.00
#
_symmetry.space_group_name_H-M   'P 1'
#
loop_
_entity.id
_entity.type
_entity.pdbx_description
1 polymer ?
#
loop_
_entity_poly.entity_id
_entity_poly.type
_entity_poly.pdbx_seq_one_letter_code
_entity_poly.pdbx_strand_id
1 'polypeptide(L)'
;MSPLVTLDQATFRFSETGTLGPISWQIESGQKWFIAGRNGSGKSVLLGLIEGGGRIQSGQARGIPQNAVVVSAAAHLALIDRERHQYDGADDKFKGSSVADILSELNPVDKVLTELIRRFQLQPLLGQRFRQLSTGETKKVLFVRALAANCPLLILDEPLAGLDDGSREVAMDSLADFVGGKTVLLVLNDWAALPDWIDHVAYLSGGRIDYQGPMDPTAARSWLGQMVVLTNEAQALPAPLPSSVPGLS
;
A
#
# COMPACT_ATOMS: atom_id res chain seq x y z
N MET A 1 -24.55 -1.88 1.49
CA MET A 1 -23.54 -1.29 2.42
C MET A 1 -23.01 -0.05 1.75
N SER A 2 -22.64 1.00 2.49
CA SER A 2 -22.00 2.17 1.88
C SER A 2 -20.53 1.84 1.60
N PRO A 3 -20.00 2.23 0.42
CA PRO A 3 -18.59 2.02 0.11
C PRO A 3 -17.68 2.71 1.14
N LEU A 4 -16.52 2.11 1.41
CA LEU A 4 -15.50 2.67 2.30
C LEU A 4 -14.86 3.91 1.68
N VAL A 5 -14.56 3.85 0.37
CA VAL A 5 -14.01 4.97 -0.40
C VAL A 5 -14.78 5.10 -1.69
N THR A 6 -15.17 6.32 -2.06
CA THR A 6 -15.79 6.64 -3.35
C THR A 6 -15.05 7.79 -4.00
N LEU A 7 -14.54 7.56 -5.18
CA LEU A 7 -14.09 8.59 -6.11
C LEU A 7 -15.14 8.71 -7.22
N ASP A 8 -15.66 9.91 -7.44
CA ASP A 8 -16.66 10.20 -8.47
C ASP A 8 -16.13 11.28 -9.39
N GLN A 9 -15.73 10.89 -10.61
CA GLN A 9 -15.08 11.73 -11.62
C GLN A 9 -13.98 12.61 -11.03
N ALA A 10 -13.27 12.06 -10.02
CA ALA A 10 -12.30 12.80 -9.25
C ALA A 10 -11.04 13.07 -10.09
N THR A 11 -10.67 14.33 -10.23
CA THR A 11 -9.42 14.78 -10.82
C THR A 11 -8.59 15.44 -9.75
N PHE A 12 -7.36 15.00 -9.61
CA PHE A 12 -6.45 15.47 -8.58
C PHE A 12 -5.27 16.21 -9.19
N ARG A 13 -4.85 17.28 -8.53
CA ARG A 13 -3.60 17.97 -8.83
C ARG A 13 -2.54 17.56 -7.81
N PHE A 14 -1.42 17.01 -8.27
CA PHE A 14 -0.30 16.58 -7.42
C PHE A 14 0.99 17.40 -7.64
N SER A 15 1.04 18.21 -8.71
CA SER A 15 2.11 19.17 -8.97
C SER A 15 1.56 20.38 -9.74
N GLU A 16 2.42 21.35 -10.07
CA GLU A 16 1.99 22.53 -10.86
C GLU A 16 1.40 22.15 -12.22
N THR A 17 1.97 21.14 -12.86
CA THR A 17 1.55 20.65 -14.20
C THR A 17 0.94 19.26 -14.19
N GLY A 18 1.03 18.54 -13.07
CA GLY A 18 0.62 17.13 -12.96
C GLY A 18 -0.81 16.99 -12.45
N THR A 19 -1.63 16.29 -13.23
CA THR A 19 -2.99 15.91 -12.85
C THR A 19 -3.19 14.41 -13.03
N LEU A 20 -4.04 13.81 -12.19
CA LEU A 20 -4.46 12.42 -12.25
C LEU A 20 -5.99 12.39 -12.31
N GLY A 21 -6.56 11.66 -13.25
CA GLY A 21 -8.00 11.53 -13.42
C GLY A 21 -8.51 12.02 -14.79
N PRO A 22 -9.84 12.10 -15.00
CA PRO A 22 -10.88 11.78 -14.00
C PRO A 22 -10.92 10.28 -13.63
N ILE A 23 -11.13 9.99 -12.34
CA ILE A 23 -11.23 8.64 -11.80
C ILE A 23 -12.59 8.47 -11.14
N SER A 24 -13.29 7.38 -11.49
CA SER A 24 -14.46 6.89 -10.78
C SER A 24 -14.13 5.52 -10.22
N TRP A 25 -14.17 5.39 -8.89
CA TRP A 25 -13.80 4.15 -8.22
C TRP A 25 -14.56 4.00 -6.90
N GLN A 26 -15.08 2.81 -6.65
CA GLN A 26 -15.73 2.46 -5.39
C GLN A 26 -15.00 1.29 -4.75
N ILE A 27 -14.66 1.44 -3.48
CA ILE A 27 -13.97 0.43 -2.68
C ILE A 27 -14.86 0.10 -1.49
N GLU A 28 -15.34 -1.13 -1.43
CA GLU A 28 -16.13 -1.63 -0.32
C GLU A 28 -15.23 -2.06 0.84
N SER A 29 -15.80 -2.04 2.07
CA SER A 29 -15.08 -2.51 3.24
C SER A 29 -14.73 -4.00 3.11
N GLY A 30 -13.47 -4.33 3.42
CA GLY A 30 -12.96 -5.70 3.38
C GLY A 30 -12.40 -6.16 2.03
N GLN A 31 -12.57 -5.38 0.94
CA GLN A 31 -11.98 -5.72 -0.37
C GLN A 31 -10.44 -5.63 -0.35
N LYS A 32 -9.79 -6.50 -1.12
CA LYS A 32 -8.34 -6.57 -1.30
C LYS A 32 -8.00 -6.26 -2.75
N TRP A 33 -7.61 -5.02 -3.00
CA TRP A 33 -7.33 -4.53 -4.33
C TRP A 33 -5.84 -4.62 -4.68
N PHE A 34 -5.55 -5.18 -5.84
CA PHE A 34 -4.25 -5.02 -6.50
C PHE A 34 -4.32 -3.87 -7.49
N ILE A 35 -3.43 -2.89 -7.37
CA ILE A 35 -3.34 -1.77 -8.29
C ILE A 35 -2.21 -2.04 -9.27
N ALA A 36 -2.59 -2.38 -10.49
CA ALA A 36 -1.69 -2.68 -11.60
C ALA A 36 -1.51 -1.46 -12.51
N GLY A 37 -0.43 -1.44 -13.24
CA GLY A 37 -0.12 -0.40 -14.23
C GLY A 37 1.38 -0.24 -14.41
N ARG A 38 1.79 0.36 -15.53
CA ARG A 38 3.21 0.61 -15.85
C ARG A 38 3.84 1.56 -14.84
N ASN A 39 5.17 1.55 -14.77
CA ASN A 39 5.91 2.56 -14.02
C ASN A 39 5.57 3.96 -14.59
N GLY A 40 5.31 4.91 -13.69
CA GLY A 40 4.87 6.25 -14.07
C GLY A 40 3.38 6.38 -14.43
N SER A 41 2.56 5.32 -14.34
CA SER A 41 1.11 5.42 -14.61
C SER A 41 0.33 6.23 -13.57
N GLY A 42 0.93 6.56 -12.41
CA GLY A 42 0.30 7.33 -11.34
C GLY A 42 -0.16 6.51 -10.14
N LYS A 43 0.23 5.23 -10.00
CA LYS A 43 -0.18 4.36 -8.87
C LYS A 43 0.12 4.99 -7.51
N SER A 44 1.38 5.33 -7.24
CA SER A 44 1.78 5.95 -5.97
C SER A 44 1.11 7.32 -5.76
N VAL A 45 0.87 8.07 -6.84
CA VAL A 45 0.12 9.33 -6.78
C VAL A 45 -1.32 9.06 -6.34
N LEU A 46 -2.01 8.08 -6.96
CA LEU A 46 -3.37 7.69 -6.59
C LEU A 46 -3.46 7.26 -5.12
N LEU A 47 -2.52 6.44 -4.67
CA LEU A 47 -2.47 6.00 -3.27
C LEU A 47 -2.24 7.16 -2.30
N GLY A 48 -1.30 8.05 -2.60
CA GLY A 48 -1.05 9.26 -1.80
C GLY A 48 -2.27 10.20 -1.74
N LEU A 49 -3.08 10.24 -2.80
CA LEU A 49 -4.32 11.02 -2.82
C LEU A 49 -5.40 10.39 -1.93
N ILE A 50 -5.49 9.06 -1.89
CA ILE A 50 -6.38 8.33 -0.97
C ILE A 50 -5.89 8.48 0.48
N GLU A 51 -4.60 8.66 0.73
CA GLU A 51 -4.04 8.99 2.05
C GLU A 51 -4.44 10.39 2.54
N GLY A 52 -4.92 11.25 1.65
CA GLY A 52 -5.27 12.64 1.94
C GLY A 52 -4.24 13.66 1.41
N GLY A 53 -3.25 13.20 0.66
CA GLY A 53 -2.28 14.04 -0.05
C GLY A 53 -2.82 14.52 -1.38
N GLY A 54 -2.85 15.81 -1.60
CA GLY A 54 -3.23 16.40 -2.86
C GLY A 54 -4.57 17.14 -2.87
N ARG A 55 -4.80 17.89 -3.94
CA ARG A 55 -5.97 18.77 -4.07
C ARG A 55 -6.91 18.21 -5.12
N ILE A 56 -8.15 17.98 -4.73
CA ILE A 56 -9.24 17.68 -5.68
C ILE A 56 -9.45 18.94 -6.52
N GLN A 57 -9.28 18.81 -7.83
CA GLN A 57 -9.51 19.87 -8.80
C GLN A 57 -10.95 19.84 -9.32
N SER A 58 -11.50 18.66 -9.55
CA SER A 58 -12.88 18.44 -9.96
C SER A 58 -13.38 17.08 -9.51
N GLY A 59 -14.69 16.86 -9.55
CA GLY A 59 -15.31 15.64 -9.04
C GLY A 59 -15.34 15.59 -7.51
N GLN A 60 -15.47 14.40 -6.94
CA GLN A 60 -15.62 14.20 -5.49
C GLN A 60 -14.85 12.98 -5.01
N ALA A 61 -14.30 13.07 -3.79
CA ALA A 61 -13.80 11.93 -3.04
C ALA A 61 -14.49 11.91 -1.68
N ARG A 62 -15.01 10.75 -1.29
CA ARG A 62 -15.77 10.57 -0.05
C ARG A 62 -15.35 9.29 0.66
N GLY A 63 -15.56 9.25 1.97
CA GLY A 63 -15.41 8.05 2.76
C GLY A 63 -13.97 7.68 3.12
N ILE A 64 -12.96 8.43 2.69
CA ILE A 64 -11.56 8.14 3.00
C ILE A 64 -11.36 8.11 4.52
N PRO A 65 -10.96 6.98 5.11
CA PRO A 65 -10.79 6.88 6.55
C PRO A 65 -9.61 7.75 7.02
N GLN A 66 -9.83 8.55 8.08
CA GLN A 66 -8.77 9.36 8.69
C GLN A 66 -7.64 8.53 9.31
N ASN A 67 -7.93 7.28 9.69
CA ASN A 67 -6.99 6.32 10.24
C ASN A 67 -6.53 5.28 9.21
N ALA A 68 -6.50 5.63 7.94
CA ALA A 68 -5.81 4.83 6.92
C ALA A 68 -4.31 4.76 7.25
N VAL A 69 -3.72 3.60 7.03
CA VAL A 69 -2.29 3.37 7.28
C VAL A 69 -1.59 3.07 5.98
N VAL A 70 -0.46 3.73 5.77
CA VAL A 70 0.30 3.65 4.52
C VAL A 70 1.71 3.14 4.75
N VAL A 71 2.11 2.18 3.93
CA VAL A 71 3.50 1.76 3.73
C VAL A 71 3.92 2.21 2.34
N SER A 72 4.82 3.17 2.26
CA SER A 72 5.40 3.66 1.02
C SER A 72 6.79 4.25 1.27
N ALA A 73 7.57 4.46 0.22
CA ALA A 73 8.84 5.15 0.33
C ALA A 73 8.66 6.59 0.88
N ALA A 74 7.60 7.28 0.49
CA ALA A 74 7.29 8.63 0.96
C ALA A 74 6.95 8.66 2.45
N ALA A 75 6.08 7.73 2.92
CA ALA A 75 5.72 7.60 4.34
C ALA A 75 6.95 7.24 5.20
N HIS A 76 7.85 6.41 4.68
CA HIS A 76 9.12 6.08 5.31
C HIS A 76 10.00 7.33 5.51
N LEU A 77 10.22 8.10 4.44
CA LEU A 77 11.03 9.32 4.52
C LEU A 77 10.40 10.35 5.46
N ALA A 78 9.09 10.53 5.42
CA ALA A 78 8.36 11.45 6.29
C ALA A 78 8.54 11.09 7.78
N LEU A 79 8.53 9.78 8.12
CA LEU A 79 8.78 9.36 9.50
C LEU A 79 10.24 9.62 9.92
N ILE A 80 11.22 9.34 9.06
CA ILE A 80 12.62 9.63 9.34
C ILE A 80 12.82 11.14 9.56
N ASP A 81 12.23 11.98 8.72
CA ASP A 81 12.34 13.43 8.82
C ASP A 81 11.65 13.94 10.10
N ARG A 82 10.48 13.40 10.45
CA ARG A 82 9.82 13.71 11.72
C ARG A 82 10.74 13.41 12.91
N GLU A 83 11.35 12.22 12.94
CA GLU A 83 12.28 11.82 14.01
C GLU A 83 13.55 12.68 14.05
N ARG A 84 14.01 13.21 12.92
CA ARG A 84 15.13 14.14 12.87
C ARG A 84 14.76 15.51 13.43
N HIS A 85 13.68 16.13 12.94
CA HIS A 85 13.29 17.50 13.29
C HIS A 85 12.77 17.62 14.74
N GLN A 86 12.12 16.59 15.27
CA GLN A 86 11.56 16.61 16.61
C GLN A 86 12.66 16.69 17.69
N TYR A 87 13.90 16.34 17.34
CA TYR A 87 15.01 16.21 18.26
C TYR A 87 16.26 17.01 17.87
N ASP A 88 16.18 17.91 16.87
CA ASP A 88 17.24 18.83 16.53
C ASP A 88 17.41 19.87 17.64
N GLY A 89 18.56 19.85 18.30
CA GLY A 89 18.96 20.91 19.25
C GLY A 89 19.25 20.50 20.68
N ALA A 90 19.39 19.23 20.99
CA ALA A 90 19.81 18.81 22.31
C ALA A 90 20.74 17.58 22.25
N ASP A 91 21.54 17.35 23.31
CA ASP A 91 22.55 16.30 23.43
C ASP A 91 22.13 14.98 22.76
N ASP A 92 22.86 14.62 21.74
CA ASP A 92 22.46 13.74 20.64
C ASP A 92 22.32 12.24 21.00
N LYS A 93 22.80 11.83 22.19
CA LYS A 93 22.90 10.39 22.54
C LYS A 93 21.64 9.78 23.15
N PHE A 94 20.67 10.60 23.58
CA PHE A 94 19.50 10.12 24.35
C PHE A 94 18.16 10.49 23.75
N LYS A 95 18.09 11.05 22.55
CA LYS A 95 16.86 11.59 21.95
C LYS A 95 16.42 10.83 20.72
N GLY A 96 15.13 10.73 20.57
CA GLY A 96 14.43 9.99 19.54
C GLY A 96 13.54 8.89 20.13
N SER A 97 12.53 8.52 19.38
CA SER A 97 11.64 7.43 19.77
C SER A 97 12.38 6.11 19.77
N SER A 98 12.07 5.25 20.74
CA SER A 98 12.50 3.85 20.69
C SER A 98 11.70 3.09 19.59
N VAL A 99 12.19 1.94 19.20
CA VAL A 99 11.44 1.04 18.29
C VAL A 99 10.10 0.66 18.91
N ALA A 100 10.03 0.43 20.22
CA ALA A 100 8.79 0.14 20.91
C ALA A 100 7.79 1.31 20.83
N ASP A 101 8.26 2.56 20.98
CA ASP A 101 7.42 3.76 20.83
C ASP A 101 6.83 3.84 19.42
N ILE A 102 7.68 3.68 18.38
CA ILE A 102 7.27 3.70 16.98
C ILE A 102 6.23 2.61 16.67
N LEU A 103 6.41 1.41 17.20
CA LEU A 103 5.48 0.30 16.98
C LEU A 103 4.11 0.53 17.64
N SER A 104 4.07 1.32 18.73
CA SER A 104 2.85 1.59 19.48
C SER A 104 2.02 2.77 18.94
N GLU A 105 2.58 3.62 18.07
CA GLU A 105 1.95 4.86 17.62
C GLU A 105 0.61 4.69 16.89
N LEU A 106 0.42 3.58 16.16
CA LEU A 106 -0.77 3.36 15.34
C LEU A 106 -1.85 2.52 16.06
N ASN A 107 -1.86 2.55 17.39
CA ASN A 107 -2.82 1.79 18.18
C ASN A 107 -2.92 0.31 17.73
N PRO A 108 -1.83 -0.45 17.83
CA PRO A 108 -1.76 -1.79 17.29
C PRO A 108 -2.70 -2.77 18.00
N VAL A 109 -3.04 -3.85 17.31
CA VAL A 109 -3.67 -5.02 17.94
C VAL A 109 -2.58 -5.83 18.64
N ASP A 110 -2.55 -5.86 19.98
CA ASP A 110 -1.46 -6.41 20.80
C ASP A 110 -1.02 -7.82 20.39
N LYS A 111 -1.96 -8.72 20.15
CA LYS A 111 -1.65 -10.09 19.73
C LYS A 111 -0.95 -10.13 18.37
N VAL A 112 -1.37 -9.30 17.44
CA VAL A 112 -0.79 -9.19 16.10
C VAL A 112 0.61 -8.60 16.21
N LEU A 113 0.76 -7.51 16.97
CA LEU A 113 2.06 -6.86 17.19
C LEU A 113 3.07 -7.83 17.81
N THR A 114 2.68 -8.54 18.86
CA THR A 114 3.55 -9.52 19.54
C THR A 114 4.04 -10.61 18.59
N GLU A 115 3.15 -11.16 17.78
CA GLU A 115 3.49 -12.19 16.81
C GLU A 115 4.40 -11.65 15.69
N LEU A 116 4.13 -10.46 15.19
CA LEU A 116 4.95 -9.82 14.17
C LEU A 116 6.35 -9.47 14.68
N ILE A 117 6.47 -8.96 15.91
CA ILE A 117 7.77 -8.74 16.56
C ILE A 117 8.59 -10.03 16.60
N ARG A 118 7.95 -11.15 16.94
CA ARG A 118 8.59 -12.47 16.95
C ARG A 118 9.03 -12.93 15.55
N ARG A 119 8.14 -12.84 14.55
CA ARG A 119 8.42 -13.28 13.17
C ARG A 119 9.56 -12.49 12.54
N PHE A 120 9.58 -11.18 12.74
CA PHE A 120 10.61 -10.29 12.20
C PHE A 120 11.85 -10.16 13.10
N GLN A 121 11.91 -10.92 14.21
CA GLN A 121 13.02 -10.94 15.16
C GLN A 121 13.39 -9.54 15.70
N LEU A 122 12.37 -8.71 15.99
CA LEU A 122 12.57 -7.33 16.44
C LEU A 122 12.78 -7.17 17.94
N GLN A 123 12.65 -8.26 18.75
CA GLN A 123 12.85 -8.20 20.20
C GLN A 123 14.13 -7.47 20.63
N PRO A 124 15.32 -7.77 20.06
CA PRO A 124 16.56 -7.10 20.46
C PRO A 124 16.61 -5.62 20.15
N LEU A 125 15.74 -5.16 19.23
CA LEU A 125 15.72 -3.79 18.74
C LEU A 125 14.75 -2.89 19.51
N LEU A 126 13.81 -3.44 20.30
CA LEU A 126 12.73 -2.67 20.92
C LEU A 126 13.19 -1.49 21.76
N GLY A 127 14.31 -1.63 22.48
CA GLY A 127 14.92 -0.56 23.28
C GLY A 127 15.86 0.37 22.50
N GLN A 128 16.18 0.05 21.25
CA GLN A 128 17.06 0.87 20.44
C GLN A 128 16.34 2.12 19.92
N ARG A 129 17.08 3.17 19.64
CA ARG A 129 16.55 4.37 19.01
C ARG A 129 16.27 4.10 17.52
N PHE A 130 15.09 4.46 17.04
CA PHE A 130 14.69 4.26 15.65
C PHE A 130 15.71 4.82 14.64
N ARG A 131 16.33 5.97 14.96
CA ARG A 131 17.36 6.61 14.14
C ARG A 131 18.68 5.82 14.03
N GLN A 132 18.91 4.84 14.90
CA GLN A 132 20.12 4.01 14.93
C GLN A 132 19.97 2.72 14.15
N LEU A 133 18.78 2.43 13.67
CA LEU A 133 18.50 1.22 12.88
C LEU A 133 19.17 1.30 11.51
N SER A 134 19.60 0.16 11.01
CA SER A 134 19.93 -0.02 9.61
C SER A 134 18.70 0.17 8.72
N THR A 135 18.91 0.43 7.43
CA THR A 135 17.82 0.60 6.47
C THR A 135 16.89 -0.63 6.43
N GLY A 136 17.44 -1.84 6.51
CA GLY A 136 16.66 -3.08 6.53
C GLY A 136 15.81 -3.20 7.80
N GLU A 137 16.40 -2.95 8.98
CA GLU A 137 15.68 -2.96 10.26
C GLU A 137 14.58 -1.90 10.30
N THR A 138 14.85 -0.69 9.81
CA THR A 138 13.86 0.37 9.70
C THR A 138 12.65 -0.08 8.88
N LYS A 139 12.88 -0.72 7.72
CA LYS A 139 11.80 -1.23 6.88
C LYS A 139 10.97 -2.32 7.55
N LYS A 140 11.63 -3.25 8.25
CA LYS A 140 10.93 -4.28 9.06
C LYS A 140 10.05 -3.66 10.13
N VAL A 141 10.57 -2.69 10.87
CA VAL A 141 9.81 -1.96 11.91
C VAL A 141 8.60 -1.26 11.32
N LEU A 142 8.75 -0.54 10.19
CA LEU A 142 7.64 0.17 9.54
C LEU A 142 6.58 -0.78 8.98
N PHE A 143 7.01 -1.89 8.41
CA PHE A 143 6.10 -2.93 7.93
C PHE A 143 5.29 -3.53 9.09
N VAL A 144 5.96 -3.93 10.17
CA VAL A 144 5.32 -4.48 11.37
C VAL A 144 4.36 -3.47 12.01
N ARG A 145 4.77 -2.20 12.14
CA ARG A 145 3.94 -1.10 12.64
C ARG A 145 2.64 -0.97 11.86
N ALA A 146 2.72 -0.98 10.54
CA ALA A 146 1.56 -0.83 9.66
C ALA A 146 0.64 -2.05 9.70
N LEU A 147 1.20 -3.25 9.65
CA LEU A 147 0.40 -4.48 9.61
C LEU A 147 -0.30 -4.75 10.95
N ALA A 148 0.34 -4.40 12.08
CA ALA A 148 -0.25 -4.50 13.41
C ALA A 148 -1.32 -3.43 13.70
N ALA A 149 -1.33 -2.34 12.96
CA ALA A 149 -2.24 -1.21 13.19
C ALA A 149 -3.72 -1.62 13.11
N ASN A 150 -4.52 -1.08 14.01
CA ASN A 150 -5.98 -1.21 13.95
C ASN A 150 -6.56 -0.14 13.01
N CYS A 151 -6.60 -0.49 11.72
CA CYS A 151 -7.06 0.43 10.67
C CYS A 151 -8.08 -0.24 9.73
N PRO A 152 -9.07 0.49 9.20
CA PRO A 152 -10.02 -0.01 8.23
C PRO A 152 -9.44 -0.11 6.82
N LEU A 153 -8.41 0.71 6.51
CA LEU A 153 -7.76 0.78 5.22
C LEU A 153 -6.24 0.72 5.39
N LEU A 154 -5.62 -0.27 4.74
CA LEU A 154 -4.18 -0.46 4.68
C LEU A 154 -3.71 -0.27 3.24
N ILE A 155 -2.82 0.69 3.02
CA ILE A 155 -2.24 1.03 1.72
C ILE A 155 -0.80 0.56 1.70
N LEU A 156 -0.45 -0.28 0.74
CA LEU A 156 0.84 -0.93 0.60
C LEU A 156 1.42 -0.61 -0.78
N ASP A 157 2.26 0.43 -0.85
CA ASP A 157 2.97 0.81 -2.08
C ASP A 157 4.40 0.26 -2.03
N GLU A 158 4.64 -0.84 -2.75
CA GLU A 158 5.90 -1.57 -2.79
C GLU A 158 6.41 -1.98 -1.38
N PRO A 159 5.56 -2.60 -0.54
CA PRO A 159 5.90 -2.83 0.86
C PRO A 159 7.09 -3.76 1.09
N LEU A 160 7.46 -4.54 0.08
CA LEU A 160 8.57 -5.51 0.14
C LEU A 160 9.89 -4.93 -0.39
N ALA A 161 9.87 -3.71 -0.95
CA ALA A 161 11.05 -3.11 -1.55
C ALA A 161 12.18 -2.89 -0.53
N GLY A 162 13.34 -3.52 -0.78
CA GLY A 162 14.55 -3.41 0.05
C GLY A 162 14.50 -4.21 1.35
N LEU A 163 13.59 -5.17 1.48
CA LEU A 163 13.73 -6.29 2.40
C LEU A 163 14.64 -7.35 1.76
N ASP A 164 15.42 -8.05 2.60
CA ASP A 164 16.14 -9.26 2.20
C ASP A 164 15.14 -10.40 1.89
N ASP A 165 15.60 -11.44 1.18
CA ASP A 165 14.72 -12.51 0.69
C ASP A 165 13.98 -13.23 1.83
N GLY A 166 14.67 -13.54 2.93
CA GLY A 166 14.03 -14.18 4.09
C GLY A 166 12.98 -13.28 4.75
N SER A 167 13.25 -12.00 4.87
CA SER A 167 12.29 -11.04 5.40
C SER A 167 11.11 -10.80 4.46
N ARG A 168 11.32 -10.91 3.15
CA ARG A 168 10.26 -10.80 2.14
C ARG A 168 9.28 -11.96 2.24
N GLU A 169 9.77 -13.19 2.39
CA GLU A 169 8.94 -14.38 2.60
C GLU A 169 8.09 -14.24 3.87
N VAL A 170 8.73 -13.91 5.00
CA VAL A 170 8.02 -13.64 6.27
C VAL A 170 6.97 -12.53 6.13
N ALA A 171 7.26 -11.49 5.35
CA ALA A 171 6.33 -10.39 5.12
C ALA A 171 5.11 -10.84 4.31
N MET A 172 5.29 -11.65 3.27
CA MET A 172 4.19 -12.19 2.46
C MET A 172 3.28 -13.09 3.28
N ASP A 173 3.84 -14.00 4.07
CA ASP A 173 3.08 -14.88 4.98
C ASP A 173 2.32 -14.05 6.03
N SER A 174 2.97 -13.02 6.57
CA SER A 174 2.34 -12.14 7.55
C SER A 174 1.21 -11.31 6.94
N LEU A 175 1.33 -10.87 5.69
CA LEU A 175 0.22 -10.24 4.97
C LEU A 175 -0.96 -11.21 4.87
N ALA A 176 -0.75 -12.44 4.42
CA ALA A 176 -1.81 -13.43 4.30
C ALA A 176 -2.55 -13.65 5.62
N ASP A 177 -1.81 -13.73 6.74
CA ASP A 177 -2.37 -14.02 8.07
C ASP A 177 -3.11 -12.82 8.69
N PHE A 178 -2.63 -11.58 8.46
CA PHE A 178 -3.07 -10.42 9.24
C PHE A 178 -3.82 -9.34 8.47
N VAL A 179 -4.02 -9.47 7.15
CA VAL A 179 -4.86 -8.54 6.38
C VAL A 179 -6.37 -8.83 6.52
N GLY A 180 -6.75 -9.95 7.15
CA GLY A 180 -8.15 -10.31 7.36
C GLY A 180 -8.94 -9.19 8.01
N GLY A 181 -10.14 -8.90 7.48
CA GLY A 181 -11.02 -7.84 7.97
C GLY A 181 -10.65 -6.41 7.58
N LYS A 182 -9.44 -6.14 7.09
CA LYS A 182 -9.03 -4.83 6.58
C LYS A 182 -9.36 -4.70 5.09
N THR A 183 -9.60 -3.49 4.63
CA THR A 183 -9.53 -3.17 3.19
C THR A 183 -8.05 -2.93 2.85
N VAL A 184 -7.58 -3.49 1.75
CA VAL A 184 -6.18 -3.40 1.35
C VAL A 184 -6.07 -2.86 -0.07
N LEU A 185 -5.18 -1.88 -0.27
CA LEU A 185 -4.72 -1.44 -1.59
C LEU A 185 -3.25 -1.81 -1.72
N LEU A 186 -2.92 -2.71 -2.64
CA LEU A 186 -1.58 -3.24 -2.82
C LEU A 186 -1.02 -2.88 -4.20
N VAL A 187 0.18 -2.34 -4.23
CA VAL A 187 1.02 -2.18 -5.43
C VAL A 187 2.26 -3.05 -5.27
N LEU A 188 2.57 -3.85 -6.29
CA LEU A 188 3.82 -4.60 -6.42
C LEU A 188 4.42 -4.37 -7.82
N ASN A 189 5.74 -4.29 -7.90
CA ASN A 189 6.46 -4.27 -9.18
C ASN A 189 6.53 -5.66 -9.81
N ASP A 190 6.67 -6.70 -8.97
CA ASP A 190 6.65 -8.09 -9.41
C ASP A 190 5.25 -8.69 -9.28
N TRP A 191 4.57 -8.81 -10.41
CA TRP A 191 3.22 -9.37 -10.46
C TRP A 191 3.18 -10.89 -10.31
N ALA A 192 4.30 -11.57 -10.51
CA ALA A 192 4.39 -13.00 -10.23
C ALA A 192 4.25 -13.31 -8.73
N ALA A 193 4.57 -12.32 -7.88
CA ALA A 193 4.39 -12.38 -6.43
C ALA A 193 2.98 -11.98 -5.95
N LEU A 194 1.99 -11.85 -6.86
CA LEU A 194 0.61 -11.48 -6.49
C LEU A 194 0.02 -12.50 -5.52
N PRO A 195 -0.43 -12.08 -4.32
CA PRO A 195 -0.98 -12.99 -3.32
C PRO A 195 -2.36 -13.54 -3.72
N ASP A 196 -2.67 -14.76 -3.28
CA ASP A 196 -3.96 -15.42 -3.57
C ASP A 196 -5.15 -14.81 -2.81
N TRP A 197 -4.89 -14.02 -1.76
CA TRP A 197 -5.94 -13.32 -1.01
C TRP A 197 -6.42 -12.01 -1.67
N ILE A 198 -5.83 -11.58 -2.79
CA ILE A 198 -6.33 -10.47 -3.60
C ILE A 198 -7.62 -10.92 -4.32
N ASP A 199 -8.66 -10.11 -4.20
CA ASP A 199 -10.00 -10.38 -4.75
C ASP A 199 -10.47 -9.35 -5.80
N HIS A 200 -9.75 -8.22 -5.93
CA HIS A 200 -10.07 -7.15 -6.89
C HIS A 200 -8.80 -6.62 -7.56
N VAL A 201 -8.97 -6.08 -8.76
CA VAL A 201 -7.90 -5.38 -9.48
C VAL A 201 -8.37 -4.04 -10.02
N ALA A 202 -7.49 -3.04 -9.98
CA ALA A 202 -7.61 -1.80 -10.71
C ALA A 202 -6.37 -1.62 -11.59
N TYR A 203 -6.57 -1.48 -12.91
CA TYR A 203 -5.48 -1.21 -13.85
C TYR A 203 -5.41 0.25 -14.20
N LEU A 204 -4.30 0.88 -13.82
CA LEU A 204 -4.05 2.31 -14.02
C LEU A 204 -3.16 2.54 -15.24
N SER A 205 -3.63 3.36 -16.19
CA SER A 205 -2.93 3.74 -17.40
C SER A 205 -3.18 5.22 -17.71
N GLY A 206 -2.13 5.95 -18.07
CA GLY A 206 -2.25 7.36 -18.42
C GLY A 206 -2.98 8.24 -17.37
N GLY A 207 -2.88 7.91 -16.09
CA GLY A 207 -3.54 8.62 -15.01
C GLY A 207 -5.04 8.31 -14.85
N ARG A 208 -5.56 7.28 -15.50
CA ARG A 208 -6.95 6.81 -15.42
C ARG A 208 -7.02 5.35 -15.05
N ILE A 209 -8.16 4.91 -14.53
CA ILE A 209 -8.45 3.49 -14.32
C ILE A 209 -9.15 2.97 -15.56
N ASP A 210 -8.45 2.16 -16.35
CA ASP A 210 -8.96 1.57 -17.59
C ASP A 210 -9.76 0.28 -17.32
N TYR A 211 -9.47 -0.39 -16.20
CA TYR A 211 -10.21 -1.56 -15.73
C TYR A 211 -10.28 -1.58 -14.21
N GLN A 212 -11.42 -1.98 -13.66
CA GLN A 212 -11.59 -2.24 -12.22
C GLN A 212 -12.69 -3.26 -11.99
N GLY A 213 -12.50 -4.13 -11.00
CA GLY A 213 -13.50 -5.11 -10.62
C GLY A 213 -12.94 -6.32 -9.86
N PRO A 214 -13.81 -7.27 -9.51
CA PRO A 214 -13.40 -8.52 -8.93
C PRO A 214 -12.57 -9.33 -9.91
N MET A 215 -11.57 -10.06 -9.40
CA MET A 215 -10.71 -10.87 -10.23
C MET A 215 -10.21 -12.10 -9.46
N ASP A 216 -10.30 -13.24 -10.11
CA ASP A 216 -9.58 -14.44 -9.66
C ASP A 216 -8.07 -14.21 -9.78
N PRO A 217 -7.29 -14.46 -8.71
CA PRO A 217 -5.84 -14.22 -8.72
C PRO A 217 -5.09 -14.96 -9.83
N THR A 218 -5.54 -16.14 -10.22
CA THR A 218 -4.92 -16.92 -11.29
C THR A 218 -5.17 -16.28 -12.66
N ALA A 219 -6.40 -15.84 -12.92
CA ALA A 219 -6.75 -15.10 -14.11
C ALA A 219 -6.01 -13.76 -14.17
N ALA A 220 -5.89 -13.09 -13.03
CA ALA A 220 -5.13 -11.84 -12.88
C ALA A 220 -3.67 -12.00 -13.30
N ARG A 221 -2.98 -13.02 -12.78
CA ARG A 221 -1.56 -13.27 -13.12
C ARG A 221 -1.37 -13.51 -14.61
N SER A 222 -2.27 -14.32 -15.23
CA SER A 222 -2.21 -14.58 -16.67
C SER A 222 -2.43 -13.32 -17.49
N TRP A 223 -3.43 -12.53 -17.17
CA TRP A 223 -3.76 -11.27 -17.85
C TRP A 223 -2.67 -10.22 -17.69
N LEU A 224 -2.16 -10.02 -16.48
CA LEU A 224 -1.07 -9.09 -16.18
C LEU A 224 0.23 -9.51 -16.88
N GLY A 225 0.51 -10.82 -16.95
CA GLY A 225 1.66 -11.35 -17.70
C GLY A 225 1.59 -11.01 -19.20
N GLN A 226 0.41 -11.12 -19.82
CA GLN A 226 0.19 -10.69 -21.20
C GLN A 226 0.37 -9.18 -21.37
N MET A 227 -0.09 -8.38 -20.43
CA MET A 227 0.08 -6.92 -20.46
C MET A 227 1.55 -6.49 -20.39
N VAL A 228 2.40 -7.20 -19.62
CA VAL A 228 3.85 -6.93 -19.59
C VAL A 228 4.51 -7.20 -20.94
N VAL A 229 4.18 -8.32 -21.58
CA VAL A 229 4.74 -8.68 -22.89
C VAL A 229 4.36 -7.65 -23.95
N LEU A 230 3.08 -7.28 -24.04
CA LEU A 230 2.57 -6.33 -25.03
C LEU A 230 3.10 -4.91 -24.84
N THR A 231 3.37 -4.49 -23.59
CA THR A 231 3.92 -3.15 -23.32
C THR A 231 5.40 -3.01 -23.66
N ASN A 232 6.13 -4.12 -23.77
CA ASN A 232 7.53 -4.10 -24.26
C ASN A 232 7.61 -3.99 -25.79
N GLU A 233 6.55 -4.35 -26.52
CA GLU A 233 6.52 -4.40 -27.98
C GLU A 233 5.73 -3.24 -28.64
N ALA A 234 5.28 -2.25 -27.88
CA ALA A 234 4.46 -1.11 -28.35
C ALA A 234 3.19 -1.52 -29.13
N GLN A 235 2.66 -2.71 -28.89
CA GLN A 235 1.43 -3.22 -29.53
C GLN A 235 0.17 -2.83 -28.76
N ALA A 236 -0.99 -2.87 -29.46
CA ALA A 236 -2.28 -2.51 -28.88
C ALA A 236 -2.63 -3.33 -27.63
N LEU A 237 -3.29 -2.69 -26.66
CA LEU A 237 -3.78 -3.34 -25.45
C LEU A 237 -4.65 -4.58 -25.80
N PRO A 238 -4.51 -5.70 -25.06
CA PRO A 238 -5.42 -6.83 -25.21
C PRO A 238 -6.86 -6.39 -24.90
N ALA A 239 -7.82 -7.11 -25.46
CA ALA A 239 -9.24 -6.85 -25.20
C ALA A 239 -9.51 -6.85 -23.68
N PRO A 240 -10.39 -5.97 -23.18
CA PRO A 240 -10.74 -5.96 -21.77
C PRO A 240 -11.24 -7.34 -21.34
N LEU A 241 -10.96 -7.71 -20.11
CA LEU A 241 -11.47 -8.95 -19.53
C LEU A 241 -13.00 -8.99 -19.70
N PRO A 242 -13.56 -10.16 -20.09
CA PRO A 242 -15.00 -10.28 -20.18
C PRO A 242 -15.62 -9.97 -18.81
N SER A 243 -16.64 -9.13 -18.81
CA SER A 243 -17.37 -8.63 -17.63
C SER A 243 -18.17 -9.68 -16.87
N SER A 244 -18.03 -10.96 -17.24
CA SER A 244 -18.65 -12.08 -16.56
C SER A 244 -17.74 -13.31 -16.62
N VAL A 245 -17.27 -13.77 -15.46
CA VAL A 245 -16.84 -15.15 -15.31
C VAL A 245 -18.11 -16.02 -15.37
N PRO A 246 -18.27 -16.91 -16.35
CA PRO A 246 -19.41 -17.84 -16.34
C PRO A 246 -19.21 -18.81 -15.17
N GLY A 247 -20.06 -18.75 -14.14
CA GLY A 247 -20.12 -19.78 -13.12
C GLY A 247 -20.19 -19.38 -11.66
N LEU A 248 -20.63 -18.17 -11.32
CA LEU A 248 -21.06 -17.83 -9.97
C LEU A 248 -22.49 -17.27 -10.02
N SER A 249 -23.44 -18.19 -10.08
CA SER A 249 -24.83 -17.96 -9.70
C SER A 249 -25.11 -18.64 -8.36
#